data_f55c121fc5d5997cc4c3b8dec228a34a
#
_entry.id   f55c121fc5d5997cc4c3b8dec228a34a
#
_cell.length_a   1.000
_cell.length_b   1.000
_cell.length_c   1.000
_cell.angle_alpha   90.00
_cell.angle_beta   90.00
_cell.angle_gamma   90.00
#
_symmetry.space_group_name_H-M   'P 1'
#
loop_
_entity.id
_entity.type
_entity.pdbx_description
1 polymer ?
#
loop_
_entity_poly.entity_id
_entity_poly.type
_entity_poly.pdbx_seq_one_letter_code
_entity_poly.pdbx_strand_id
1 'polypeptide(L)'
;MDILPAETGVFHMSILKRGLKGAPVKRLQERLGIDADGDFGPGTEKAVRQFQQENGLAVDGIAGPDTFTAMGLNELVLLRVGSRGAAVKSLQKDLGIDADGIFGQGTKKAVMEFQKENGLQVDGMAGPNTLSKLGSFADTFTADTIQKAELRSDEEHFDSEPLPELKGSNPVEGSADAAPEKSLWGKVKGWFS
;
A
#
# COMPACT_ATOMS: atom_id res chain seq x y z
N MET A 1 0.69 31.58 17.76
CA MET A 1 1.10 31.43 16.34
C MET A 1 1.62 30.01 16.21
N ASP A 2 0.67 29.07 16.11
CA ASP A 2 0.99 27.63 16.08
C ASP A 2 1.45 27.29 14.68
N ILE A 3 2.74 27.01 14.58
CA ILE A 3 3.33 26.43 13.36
C ILE A 3 2.96 24.96 13.40
N LEU A 4 1.92 24.59 12.65
CA LEU A 4 1.65 23.17 12.33
C LEU A 4 2.92 22.60 11.68
N PRO A 5 3.44 21.46 12.14
CA PRO A 5 4.53 20.80 11.43
C PRO A 5 4.04 20.44 10.04
N ALA A 6 4.83 20.85 9.05
CA ALA A 6 4.62 20.47 7.66
C ALA A 6 4.37 18.95 7.60
N GLU A 7 3.23 18.57 7.05
CA GLU A 7 2.92 17.18 6.77
C GLU A 7 3.99 16.65 5.81
N THR A 8 5.01 16.01 6.38
CA THR A 8 5.94 15.21 5.60
C THR A 8 5.12 14.07 5.05
N GLY A 9 4.70 14.20 3.80
CA GLY A 9 3.94 13.18 3.09
C GLY A 9 4.76 11.92 2.97
N VAL A 10 4.76 11.08 4.00
CA VAL A 10 5.31 9.73 3.93
C VAL A 10 4.34 8.94 3.06
N PHE A 11 4.67 8.80 1.78
CA PHE A 11 3.91 7.96 0.87
C PHE A 11 4.03 6.50 1.31
N HIS A 12 3.01 6.01 2.00
CA HIS A 12 2.93 4.65 2.51
C HIS A 12 2.46 3.70 1.40
N MET A 13 3.35 3.39 0.46
CA MET A 13 3.06 2.37 -0.55
C MET A 13 3.43 0.99 0.00
N SER A 14 2.43 0.24 0.44
CA SER A 14 2.61 -1.12 0.96
C SER A 14 2.76 -2.19 -0.13
N ILE A 15 2.55 -1.84 -1.39
CA ILE A 15 2.63 -2.75 -2.55
C ILE A 15 3.05 -1.99 -3.80
N LEU A 16 3.80 -2.63 -4.67
CA LEU A 16 4.07 -2.18 -6.04
C LEU A 16 3.42 -3.15 -7.02
N LYS A 17 2.71 -2.62 -7.99
CA LYS A 17 1.97 -3.36 -8.99
C LYS A 17 1.93 -2.61 -10.32
N ARG A 18 1.49 -3.29 -11.37
CA ARG A 18 1.35 -2.73 -12.70
C ARG A 18 0.61 -1.38 -12.70
N GLY A 19 1.15 -0.43 -13.43
CA GLY A 19 0.65 0.94 -13.57
C GLY A 19 1.24 1.94 -12.55
N LEU A 20 2.04 1.49 -11.57
CA LEU A 20 2.75 2.37 -10.66
C LEU A 20 4.10 2.78 -11.26
N LYS A 21 4.56 3.98 -10.93
CA LYS A 21 5.83 4.56 -11.40
C LYS A 21 6.63 5.16 -10.25
N GLY A 22 7.91 5.39 -10.48
CA GLY A 22 8.77 6.18 -9.61
C GLY A 22 9.90 5.41 -8.94
N ALA A 23 10.60 6.07 -8.04
CA ALA A 23 11.80 5.56 -7.39
C ALA A 23 11.63 4.18 -6.72
N PRO A 24 10.54 3.86 -6.01
CA PRO A 24 10.34 2.51 -5.46
C PRO A 24 10.27 1.42 -6.54
N VAL A 25 9.67 1.74 -7.71
CA VAL A 25 9.60 0.80 -8.84
C VAL A 25 11.00 0.60 -9.43
N LYS A 26 11.75 1.69 -9.61
CA LYS A 26 13.12 1.64 -10.10
C LYS A 26 14.01 0.73 -9.24
N ARG A 27 13.93 0.85 -7.93
CA ARG A 27 14.68 -0.02 -6.99
C ARG A 27 14.26 -1.49 -7.10
N LEU A 28 12.97 -1.73 -7.23
CA LEU A 28 12.46 -3.07 -7.47
C LEU A 28 13.05 -3.66 -8.76
N GLN A 29 13.09 -2.89 -9.85
CA GLN A 29 13.65 -3.29 -11.14
C GLN A 29 15.16 -3.54 -11.03
N GLU A 30 15.92 -2.65 -10.38
CA GLU A 30 17.34 -2.84 -10.08
C GLU A 30 17.60 -4.16 -9.34
N ARG A 31 16.76 -4.45 -8.34
CA ARG A 31 16.87 -5.67 -7.55
C ARG A 31 16.50 -6.92 -8.34
N LEU A 32 15.60 -6.81 -9.31
CA LEU A 32 15.25 -7.87 -10.27
C LEU A 32 16.27 -8.03 -11.39
N GLY A 33 17.23 -7.13 -11.52
CA GLY A 33 18.25 -7.17 -12.60
C GLY A 33 17.67 -6.88 -13.99
N ILE A 34 16.58 -6.11 -14.07
CA ILE A 34 15.97 -5.68 -15.31
C ILE A 34 16.19 -4.18 -15.53
N ASP A 35 15.81 -3.67 -16.71
CA ASP A 35 15.87 -2.24 -17.00
C ASP A 35 15.07 -1.43 -15.97
N ALA A 36 15.75 -0.47 -15.33
CA ALA A 36 15.20 0.30 -14.21
C ALA A 36 14.67 1.66 -14.69
N ASP A 37 13.63 1.60 -15.52
CA ASP A 37 12.96 2.79 -16.08
C ASP A 37 12.00 3.46 -15.06
N GLY A 38 11.72 2.79 -13.94
CA GLY A 38 10.79 3.27 -12.92
C GLY A 38 9.32 3.12 -13.29
N ASP A 39 8.98 2.41 -14.37
CA ASP A 39 7.61 2.10 -14.77
C ASP A 39 7.29 0.62 -14.50
N PHE A 40 6.30 0.35 -13.65
CA PHE A 40 5.87 -1.02 -13.41
C PHE A 40 4.98 -1.51 -14.56
N GLY A 41 5.63 -1.83 -15.68
CA GLY A 41 4.98 -2.36 -16.87
C GLY A 41 4.83 -3.89 -16.85
N PRO A 42 4.38 -4.48 -17.97
CA PRO A 42 4.23 -5.94 -18.11
C PRO A 42 5.55 -6.71 -17.92
N GLY A 43 6.68 -6.10 -18.30
CA GLY A 43 8.02 -6.67 -18.11
C GLY A 43 8.37 -6.82 -16.63
N THR A 44 8.14 -5.77 -15.85
CA THR A 44 8.34 -5.76 -14.40
C THR A 44 7.41 -6.76 -13.71
N GLU A 45 6.12 -6.81 -14.09
CA GLU A 45 5.17 -7.79 -13.54
C GLU A 45 5.65 -9.24 -13.79
N LYS A 46 6.11 -9.53 -15.00
CA LYS A 46 6.64 -10.85 -15.34
C LYS A 46 7.86 -11.21 -14.50
N ALA A 47 8.80 -10.28 -14.32
CA ALA A 47 9.99 -10.48 -13.50
C ALA A 47 9.63 -10.70 -12.02
N VAL A 48 8.65 -9.95 -11.48
CA VAL A 48 8.14 -10.16 -10.12
C VAL A 48 7.54 -11.57 -9.98
N ARG A 49 6.70 -12.02 -10.90
CA ARG A 49 6.13 -13.38 -10.88
C ARG A 49 7.20 -14.45 -10.90
N GLN A 50 8.23 -14.28 -11.73
CA GLN A 50 9.35 -15.21 -11.79
C GLN A 50 10.09 -15.24 -10.46
N PHE A 51 10.44 -14.10 -9.89
CA PHE A 51 11.07 -14.01 -8.57
C PHE A 51 10.23 -14.67 -7.47
N GLN A 52 8.93 -14.41 -7.46
CA GLN A 52 8.00 -15.03 -6.50
C GLN A 52 8.00 -16.56 -6.63
N GLN A 53 7.97 -17.09 -7.84
CA GLN A 53 8.01 -18.52 -8.11
C GLN A 53 9.32 -19.16 -7.62
N GLU A 54 10.46 -18.53 -7.91
CA GLU A 54 11.78 -19.00 -7.53
C GLU A 54 11.98 -19.00 -6.00
N ASN A 55 11.31 -18.10 -5.29
CA ASN A 55 11.40 -17.97 -3.83
C ASN A 55 10.22 -18.60 -3.06
N GLY A 56 9.34 -19.34 -3.73
CA GLY A 56 8.21 -20.02 -3.09
C GLY A 56 7.15 -19.09 -2.50
N LEU A 57 7.05 -17.88 -3.04
CA LEU A 57 6.06 -16.86 -2.64
C LEU A 57 4.75 -17.03 -3.43
N ALA A 58 3.70 -16.31 -3.01
CA ALA A 58 2.47 -16.20 -3.79
C ALA A 58 2.76 -15.53 -5.14
N VAL A 59 2.48 -16.23 -6.26
CA VAL A 59 2.81 -15.77 -7.63
C VAL A 59 1.66 -14.93 -8.18
N ASP A 60 1.53 -13.71 -7.68
CA ASP A 60 0.47 -12.76 -8.06
C ASP A 60 0.96 -11.58 -8.93
N GLY A 61 2.28 -11.42 -9.07
CA GLY A 61 2.89 -10.32 -9.82
C GLY A 61 2.81 -8.97 -9.10
N ILE A 62 2.49 -8.97 -7.81
CA ILE A 62 2.43 -7.80 -6.95
C ILE A 62 3.60 -7.85 -5.97
N ALA A 63 4.49 -6.87 -6.00
CA ALA A 63 5.54 -6.79 -5.01
C ALA A 63 4.97 -6.20 -3.71
N GLY A 64 4.70 -7.07 -2.76
CA GLY A 64 4.21 -6.75 -1.41
C GLY A 64 5.25 -7.03 -0.33
N PRO A 65 4.88 -6.95 0.95
CA PRO A 65 5.80 -7.09 2.08
C PRO A 65 6.65 -8.36 2.03
N ASP A 66 6.07 -9.53 1.74
CA ASP A 66 6.80 -10.80 1.65
C ASP A 66 7.80 -10.77 0.47
N THR A 67 7.42 -10.18 -0.67
CA THR A 67 8.29 -10.01 -1.83
C THR A 67 9.44 -9.05 -1.52
N PHE A 68 9.16 -7.91 -0.89
CA PHE A 68 10.19 -6.95 -0.49
C PHE A 68 11.18 -7.55 0.50
N THR A 69 10.68 -8.27 1.50
CA THR A 69 11.53 -8.95 2.48
C THR A 69 12.44 -9.98 1.82
N ALA A 70 11.91 -10.80 0.92
CA ALA A 70 12.68 -11.80 0.18
C ALA A 70 13.73 -11.16 -0.74
N MET A 71 13.46 -9.97 -1.27
CA MET A 71 14.41 -9.19 -2.08
C MET A 71 15.43 -8.42 -1.23
N GLY A 72 15.23 -8.28 0.07
CA GLY A 72 16.05 -7.40 0.92
C GLY A 72 15.76 -5.91 0.73
N LEU A 73 14.59 -5.56 0.18
CA LEU A 73 14.08 -4.18 0.06
C LEU A 73 13.27 -3.81 1.32
N ASN A 74 13.90 -3.97 2.48
CA ASN A 74 13.23 -3.86 3.78
C ASN A 74 12.71 -2.43 4.07
N GLU A 75 13.34 -1.43 3.47
CA GLU A 75 12.89 -0.03 3.54
C GLU A 75 11.53 0.21 2.90
N LEU A 76 11.08 -0.67 2.01
CA LEU A 76 9.77 -0.60 1.35
C LEU A 76 8.69 -1.42 2.08
N VAL A 77 9.07 -2.17 3.12
CA VAL A 77 8.12 -3.02 3.86
C VAL A 77 7.22 -2.17 4.73
N LEU A 78 5.92 -2.25 4.49
CA LEU A 78 4.89 -1.64 5.33
C LEU A 78 3.72 -2.61 5.49
N LEU A 79 3.47 -3.03 6.74
CA LEU A 79 2.33 -3.87 7.10
C LEU A 79 1.19 -2.99 7.64
N ARG A 80 0.01 -3.13 7.06
CA ARG A 80 -1.19 -2.38 7.41
C ARG A 80 -2.45 -3.19 7.16
N VAL A 81 -3.60 -2.66 7.54
CA VAL A 81 -4.90 -3.32 7.25
C VAL A 81 -5.00 -3.69 5.78
N GLY A 82 -5.25 -4.97 5.52
CA GLY A 82 -5.29 -5.59 4.20
C GLY A 82 -4.00 -6.31 3.81
N SER A 83 -2.86 -6.08 4.48
CA SER A 83 -1.65 -6.88 4.28
C SER A 83 -1.88 -8.33 4.70
N ARG A 84 -1.26 -9.27 4.00
CA ARG A 84 -1.35 -10.71 4.27
C ARG A 84 0.00 -11.37 4.02
N GLY A 85 0.20 -12.53 4.64
CA GLY A 85 1.35 -13.38 4.36
C GLY A 85 2.23 -13.68 5.55
N ALA A 86 3.44 -14.16 5.29
CA ALA A 86 4.38 -14.63 6.31
C ALA A 86 4.87 -13.48 7.21
N ALA A 87 5.13 -12.30 6.64
CA ALA A 87 5.54 -11.13 7.40
C ALA A 87 4.46 -10.70 8.41
N VAL A 88 3.17 -10.72 8.01
CA VAL A 88 2.06 -10.44 8.95
C VAL A 88 1.98 -11.48 10.05
N LYS A 89 2.15 -12.75 9.71
CA LYS A 89 2.12 -13.84 10.68
C LYS A 89 3.24 -13.73 11.73
N SER A 90 4.44 -13.32 11.30
CA SER A 90 5.55 -13.06 12.21
C SER A 90 5.28 -11.87 13.11
N LEU A 91 4.77 -10.77 12.56
CA LEU A 91 4.33 -9.59 13.33
C LEU A 91 3.31 -9.98 14.42
N GLN A 92 2.29 -10.74 14.08
CA GLN A 92 1.25 -11.18 15.03
C GLN A 92 1.82 -12.04 16.16
N LYS A 93 2.77 -12.93 15.85
CA LYS A 93 3.46 -13.73 16.86
C LYS A 93 4.25 -12.86 17.83
N ASP A 94 4.99 -11.88 17.32
CA ASP A 94 5.78 -10.98 18.15
C ASP A 94 4.89 -10.08 19.03
N LEU A 95 3.70 -9.72 18.56
CA LEU A 95 2.69 -9.00 19.31
C LEU A 95 1.89 -9.89 20.29
N GLY A 96 2.10 -11.21 20.29
CA GLY A 96 1.41 -12.15 21.18
C GLY A 96 -0.07 -12.31 20.88
N ILE A 97 -0.50 -12.06 19.66
CA ILE A 97 -1.89 -12.24 19.19
C ILE A 97 -2.02 -13.44 18.25
N ASP A 98 -3.24 -13.82 17.90
CA ASP A 98 -3.49 -14.89 16.94
C ASP A 98 -2.82 -14.62 15.60
N ALA A 99 -2.00 -15.56 15.16
CA ALA A 99 -1.15 -15.42 13.98
C ALA A 99 -1.79 -16.07 12.74
N ASP A 100 -2.95 -15.51 12.32
CA ASP A 100 -3.68 -15.93 11.12
C ASP A 100 -3.03 -15.47 9.80
N GLY A 101 -2.07 -14.54 9.87
CA GLY A 101 -1.39 -13.96 8.71
C GLY A 101 -2.23 -12.92 7.95
N ILE A 102 -3.29 -12.39 8.57
CA ILE A 102 -4.15 -11.36 8.00
C ILE A 102 -4.10 -10.11 8.88
N PHE A 103 -3.60 -9.00 8.36
CA PHE A 103 -3.56 -7.75 9.08
C PHE A 103 -4.97 -7.12 9.09
N GLY A 104 -5.77 -7.51 10.07
CA GLY A 104 -7.11 -6.99 10.31
C GLY A 104 -7.12 -5.83 11.33
N GLN A 105 -8.32 -5.45 11.78
CA GLN A 105 -8.48 -4.40 12.79
C GLN A 105 -7.90 -4.81 14.15
N GLY A 106 -7.96 -6.11 14.49
CA GLY A 106 -7.33 -6.65 15.71
C GLY A 106 -5.81 -6.46 15.69
N THR A 107 -5.17 -6.80 14.59
CA THR A 107 -3.73 -6.59 14.39
C THR A 107 -3.38 -5.10 14.44
N LYS A 108 -4.18 -4.23 13.79
CA LYS A 108 -3.98 -2.78 13.86
C LYS A 108 -3.99 -2.27 15.30
N LYS A 109 -4.97 -2.70 16.09
CA LYS A 109 -5.08 -2.30 17.50
C LYS A 109 -3.85 -2.73 18.30
N ALA A 110 -3.39 -3.98 18.15
CA ALA A 110 -2.20 -4.49 18.81
C ALA A 110 -0.94 -3.71 18.41
N VAL A 111 -0.80 -3.34 17.10
CA VAL A 111 0.29 -2.49 16.62
C VAL A 111 0.25 -1.11 17.29
N MET A 112 -0.92 -0.48 17.39
CA MET A 112 -1.07 0.82 18.06
C MET A 112 -0.68 0.77 19.55
N GLU A 113 -1.07 -0.29 20.25
CA GLU A 113 -0.69 -0.52 21.65
C GLU A 113 0.83 -0.67 21.76
N PHE A 114 1.42 -1.51 20.94
CA PHE A 114 2.88 -1.70 20.88
C PHE A 114 3.64 -0.40 20.55
N GLN A 115 3.16 0.38 19.57
CA GLN A 115 3.76 1.68 19.22
C GLN A 115 3.73 2.64 20.40
N LYS A 116 2.61 2.72 21.12
CA LYS A 116 2.45 3.57 22.30
C LYS A 116 3.42 3.16 23.41
N GLU A 117 3.54 1.87 23.71
CA GLU A 117 4.44 1.34 24.73
C GLU A 117 5.91 1.59 24.42
N ASN A 118 6.28 1.61 23.13
CA ASN A 118 7.64 1.82 22.66
C ASN A 118 7.97 3.28 22.29
N GLY A 119 7.04 4.23 22.54
CA GLY A 119 7.25 5.65 22.23
C GLY A 119 7.36 5.95 20.73
N LEU A 120 6.73 5.12 19.89
CA LEU A 120 6.68 5.29 18.45
C LEU A 120 5.45 6.11 18.02
N GLN A 121 5.44 6.54 16.75
CA GLN A 121 4.25 7.15 16.16
C GLN A 121 3.10 6.13 16.14
N VAL A 122 1.95 6.49 16.74
CA VAL A 122 0.79 5.60 16.89
C VAL A 122 -0.14 5.76 15.69
N ASP A 123 0.21 5.13 14.57
CA ASP A 123 -0.55 5.15 13.31
C ASP A 123 -1.24 3.80 13.01
N GLY A 124 -0.87 2.75 13.74
CA GLY A 124 -1.38 1.40 13.55
C GLY A 124 -0.85 0.72 12.28
N MET A 125 0.28 1.19 11.76
CA MET A 125 1.02 0.60 10.65
C MET A 125 2.39 0.14 11.11
N ALA A 126 2.83 -1.04 10.69
CA ALA A 126 4.14 -1.54 11.04
C ALA A 126 5.10 -1.34 9.85
N GLY A 127 5.75 -0.18 9.84
CA GLY A 127 6.86 0.15 8.96
C GLY A 127 8.22 -0.16 9.60
N PRO A 128 9.35 0.20 8.96
CA PRO A 128 10.70 -0.14 9.44
C PRO A 128 10.96 0.25 10.88
N ASN A 129 10.52 1.43 11.35
CA ASN A 129 10.67 1.88 12.74
C ASN A 129 9.94 0.96 13.74
N THR A 130 8.74 0.51 13.41
CA THR A 130 7.96 -0.40 14.26
C THR A 130 8.55 -1.81 14.20
N LEU A 131 8.87 -2.30 13.00
CA LEU A 131 9.38 -3.66 12.80
C LEU A 131 10.75 -3.87 13.46
N SER A 132 11.63 -2.86 13.49
CA SER A 132 12.94 -2.94 14.14
C SER A 132 12.89 -3.18 15.65
N LYS A 133 11.75 -2.92 16.29
CA LYS A 133 11.52 -3.15 17.73
C LYS A 133 10.94 -4.53 18.04
N LEU A 134 10.64 -5.32 17.02
CA LEU A 134 10.06 -6.65 17.14
C LEU A 134 11.12 -7.74 16.92
N GLY A 135 11.09 -8.78 17.73
CA GLY A 135 12.14 -9.79 17.78
C GLY A 135 12.40 -10.50 16.45
N SER A 136 11.34 -10.87 15.75
CA SER A 136 11.45 -11.58 14.44
C SER A 136 12.02 -10.71 13.33
N PHE A 137 12.12 -9.40 13.52
CA PHE A 137 12.49 -8.43 12.49
C PHE A 137 13.77 -7.65 12.83
N ALA A 138 14.24 -7.68 14.08
CA ALA A 138 15.33 -6.84 14.58
C ALA A 138 16.62 -6.98 13.76
N ASP A 139 16.97 -8.20 13.34
CA ASP A 139 18.17 -8.47 12.55
C ASP A 139 18.02 -7.97 11.09
N THR A 140 16.79 -7.85 10.60
CA THR A 140 16.48 -7.47 9.22
C THR A 140 16.26 -5.96 9.09
N PHE A 141 15.67 -5.34 10.11
CA PHE A 141 15.32 -3.91 10.12
C PHE A 141 16.27 -3.12 10.99
N THR A 142 17.50 -2.97 10.51
CA THR A 142 18.59 -2.24 11.21
C THR A 142 18.42 -0.72 11.10
N ALA A 143 19.23 0.03 11.84
CA ALA A 143 19.28 1.50 11.76
C ALA A 143 19.54 1.99 10.32
N ASP A 144 20.36 1.27 9.54
CA ASP A 144 20.64 1.58 8.13
C ASP A 144 19.37 1.45 7.26
N THR A 145 18.54 0.42 7.51
CA THR A 145 17.25 0.24 6.82
C THR A 145 16.28 1.37 7.15
N ILE A 146 16.22 1.79 8.42
CA ILE A 146 15.38 2.90 8.88
C ILE A 146 15.83 4.19 8.21
N GLN A 147 17.13 4.48 8.22
CA GLN A 147 17.69 5.67 7.59
C GLN A 147 17.40 5.71 6.07
N LYS A 148 17.52 4.57 5.38
CA LYS A 148 17.16 4.46 3.97
C LYS A 148 15.67 4.71 3.70
N ALA A 149 14.80 4.34 4.62
CA ALA A 149 13.38 4.61 4.52
C ALA A 149 13.05 6.10 4.73
N GLU A 150 13.79 6.79 5.61
CA GLU A 150 13.61 8.22 5.91
C GLU A 150 14.23 9.15 4.85
N LEU A 151 15.44 8.87 4.37
CA LEU A 151 16.16 9.69 3.38
C LEU A 151 15.47 9.74 2.02
N ARG A 152 14.50 8.88 1.78
CA ARG A 152 13.84 8.73 0.49
C ARG A 152 12.53 9.48 0.36
N SER A 153 12.12 10.18 1.41
CA SER A 153 11.05 11.17 1.33
C SER A 153 11.41 12.37 0.44
N ASP A 154 12.71 12.57 0.15
CA ASP A 154 13.23 13.66 -0.69
C ASP A 154 13.43 13.27 -2.16
N GLU A 155 13.27 11.99 -2.50
CA GLU A 155 13.33 11.55 -3.88
C GLU A 155 12.01 11.88 -4.58
N GLU A 156 12.08 12.95 -5.36
CA GLU A 156 11.15 13.44 -6.38
C GLU A 156 9.65 13.08 -6.21
N HIS A 157 8.88 14.12 -6.04
CA HIS A 157 7.44 14.17 -6.25
C HIS A 157 7.05 13.19 -7.35
N PHE A 158 6.17 12.25 -6.99
CA PHE A 158 5.35 11.59 -7.96
C PHE A 158 4.51 12.66 -8.64
N ASP A 159 4.88 13.06 -9.85
CA ASP A 159 3.90 13.61 -10.76
C ASP A 159 2.89 12.49 -11.02
N SER A 160 1.85 12.43 -10.20
CA SER A 160 0.61 11.85 -10.66
C SER A 160 0.26 12.67 -11.91
N GLU A 161 0.45 12.09 -13.09
CA GLU A 161 -0.16 12.67 -14.28
C GLU A 161 -1.60 12.99 -13.89
N PRO A 162 -2.04 14.26 -14.02
CA PRO A 162 -3.43 14.59 -13.76
C PRO A 162 -4.23 13.60 -14.62
N LEU A 163 -5.19 12.93 -13.98
CA LEU A 163 -6.15 12.09 -14.71
C LEU A 163 -6.55 12.88 -15.95
N PRO A 164 -6.48 12.30 -17.17
CA PRO A 164 -6.87 13.01 -18.37
C PRO A 164 -8.25 13.60 -18.07
N GLU A 165 -8.33 14.93 -18.12
CA GLU A 165 -9.61 15.60 -18.05
C GLU A 165 -10.46 14.92 -19.13
N LEU A 166 -11.46 14.16 -18.69
CA LEU A 166 -12.55 13.81 -19.57
C LEU A 166 -13.09 15.17 -20.02
N LYS A 167 -12.67 15.62 -21.19
CA LYS A 167 -13.30 16.76 -21.86
C LYS A 167 -14.76 16.37 -21.95
N GLY A 168 -15.50 16.79 -20.91
CA GLY A 168 -16.93 16.63 -20.85
C GLY A 168 -17.49 17.23 -22.12
N SER A 169 -18.25 16.45 -22.85
CA SER A 169 -19.21 16.91 -23.81
C SER A 169 -19.81 18.23 -23.33
N ASN A 170 -19.81 19.22 -24.22
CA ASN A 170 -20.47 20.51 -24.03
C ASN A 170 -21.79 20.36 -23.28
N PRO A 171 -22.10 21.25 -22.33
CA PRO A 171 -23.46 21.33 -21.82
C PRO A 171 -24.35 21.66 -23.03
N VAL A 172 -25.18 20.70 -23.39
CA VAL A 172 -26.30 20.96 -24.30
C VAL A 172 -27.17 21.95 -23.52
N GLU A 173 -27.23 23.20 -23.99
CA GLU A 173 -28.29 24.13 -23.61
C GLU A 173 -29.63 23.50 -23.98
N GLY A 174 -30.21 22.77 -23.01
CA GLY A 174 -31.55 22.20 -23.07
C GLY A 174 -32.48 23.18 -22.39
N SER A 175 -33.26 23.83 -23.24
CA SER A 175 -34.49 24.57 -22.97
C SER A 175 -35.19 24.12 -21.68
N ALA A 176 -35.42 25.09 -20.77
CA ALA A 176 -36.41 25.00 -19.72
C ALA A 176 -37.79 24.86 -20.36
N ASP A 177 -38.41 23.69 -20.16
CA ASP A 177 -39.86 23.48 -20.11
C ASP A 177 -40.18 21.98 -20.21
N ALA A 178 -40.26 21.30 -19.09
CA ALA A 178 -41.16 20.13 -18.92
C ALA A 178 -41.27 19.80 -17.43
N ALA A 179 -42.47 19.88 -16.91
CA ALA A 179 -42.88 19.54 -15.56
C ALA A 179 -42.56 18.07 -15.18
N PRO A 180 -42.44 17.75 -13.88
CA PRO A 180 -42.08 16.41 -13.48
C PRO A 180 -43.22 15.43 -13.70
N GLU A 181 -43.04 14.52 -14.63
CA GLU A 181 -43.87 13.33 -14.81
C GLU A 181 -43.65 12.37 -13.64
N LYS A 182 -44.77 11.96 -13.12
CA LYS A 182 -45.03 11.12 -11.96
C LYS A 182 -44.19 9.84 -11.89
N SER A 183 -43.69 9.58 -10.72
CA SER A 183 -42.98 8.41 -10.22
C SER A 183 -43.48 7.06 -10.83
N LEU A 184 -42.49 6.30 -11.36
CA LEU A 184 -42.61 4.91 -11.81
C LEU A 184 -42.77 3.87 -10.66
N TRP A 185 -43.10 4.32 -9.45
CA TRP A 185 -43.26 3.45 -8.27
C TRP A 185 -44.70 2.91 -8.10
N GLY A 186 -45.59 3.15 -9.01
CA GLY A 186 -46.98 2.75 -8.95
C GLY A 186 -47.38 1.41 -9.56
N LYS A 187 -46.42 0.62 -10.10
CA LYS A 187 -46.80 -0.61 -10.87
C LYS A 187 -46.23 -1.92 -10.34
N VAL A 188 -45.91 -2.02 -9.07
CA VAL A 188 -45.51 -3.32 -8.45
C VAL A 188 -46.43 -3.67 -7.27
N LYS A 189 -47.76 -3.54 -7.49
CA LYS A 189 -48.77 -4.17 -6.62
C LYS A 189 -49.62 -5.06 -7.51
N GLY A 190 -49.28 -6.31 -7.61
CA GLY A 190 -50.11 -7.26 -8.35
C GLY A 190 -49.48 -8.60 -8.70
N TRP A 191 -48.53 -9.09 -7.89
CA TRP A 191 -47.96 -10.42 -8.14
C TRP A 191 -47.86 -11.27 -6.86
N PHE A 192 -48.83 -11.15 -5.95
CA PHE A 192 -49.09 -12.18 -4.93
C PHE A 192 -50.61 -12.23 -4.70
N SER A 193 -51.27 -13.13 -5.41
CA SER A 193 -52.52 -13.83 -5.09
C SER A 193 -52.47 -15.16 -5.78
#